data_b9bcd9db5d1b8f52f03e13e28aa6dc91
#
_entry.id   b9bcd9db5d1b8f52f03e13e28aa6dc91
#
_cell.length_a   1.000
_cell.length_b   1.000
_cell.length_c   1.000
_cell.angle_alpha   90.00
_cell.angle_beta   90.00
_cell.angle_gamma   90.00
#
_symmetry.space_group_name_H-M   'P 1'
#
loop_
_entity.id
_entity.type
_entity.pdbx_description
1 polymer ?
#
loop_
_entity_poly.entity_id
_entity_poly.type
_entity_poly.pdbx_seq_one_letter_code
_entity_poly.pdbx_strand_id
1 'polypeptide(L)'
;MFEVLVYMFENYVAQNICPDQDTLAMELLAAGFEDEEINDAVDWINRLNAMADDPVAVSSQHTLRIYAADEMAKLEPDALSFLSFLLNNGIIQLPHHEIIIERAMALPQPLVHLEEVRWIAYMLLKKQGREEELQFAEEAIFEKPSVTLH
;
A
#
# COMPACT_ATOMS: atom_id res chain seq x y z
N MET A 1 -5.51 3.85 12.12
CA MET A 1 -6.03 3.75 10.74
C MET A 1 -5.37 2.63 9.95
N PHE A 2 -4.07 2.48 10.03
CA PHE A 2 -3.38 1.42 9.27
C PHE A 2 -3.85 0.02 9.66
N GLU A 3 -4.12 -0.19 10.93
CA GLU A 3 -4.62 -1.48 11.41
C GLU A 3 -5.97 -1.83 10.79
N VAL A 4 -6.82 -0.84 10.57
CA VAL A 4 -8.09 -1.04 9.88
C VAL A 4 -7.86 -1.47 8.44
N LEU A 5 -6.89 -0.85 7.79
CA LEU A 5 -6.55 -1.18 6.40
C LEU A 5 -6.08 -2.62 6.27
N VAL A 6 -5.21 -3.06 7.18
CA VAL A 6 -4.72 -4.44 7.17
C VAL A 6 -5.86 -5.41 7.41
N TYR A 7 -6.72 -5.10 8.39
CA TYR A 7 -7.88 -5.94 8.69
C TYR A 7 -8.80 -6.07 7.47
N MET A 8 -9.07 -4.95 6.82
CA MET A 8 -9.92 -4.97 5.62
C MET A 8 -9.29 -5.81 4.52
N PHE A 9 -7.99 -5.64 4.32
CA PHE A 9 -7.32 -6.38 3.27
C PHE A 9 -7.35 -7.89 3.55
N GLU A 10 -6.99 -8.29 4.75
CA GLU A 10 -6.92 -9.71 5.08
C GLU A 10 -8.29 -10.40 5.08
N ASN A 11 -9.33 -9.70 5.48
CA ASN A 11 -10.63 -10.32 5.62
C ASN A 11 -11.53 -10.18 4.42
N TYR A 12 -11.26 -9.23 3.54
CA TYR A 12 -12.11 -9.00 2.38
C TYR A 12 -11.37 -9.06 1.06
N VAL A 13 -10.35 -8.26 0.90
CA VAL A 13 -9.67 -8.14 -0.39
C VAL A 13 -8.94 -9.44 -0.75
N ALA A 14 -8.23 -10.02 0.19
CA ALA A 14 -7.47 -11.25 -0.06
C ALA A 14 -8.37 -12.43 -0.39
N GLN A 15 -9.61 -12.39 0.09
CA GLN A 15 -10.58 -13.44 -0.14
C GLN A 15 -11.57 -13.09 -1.25
N ASN A 16 -11.34 -11.99 -1.95
CA ASN A 16 -12.20 -11.50 -3.03
C ASN A 16 -13.64 -11.26 -2.57
N ILE A 17 -13.81 -10.81 -1.35
CA ILE A 17 -15.11 -10.48 -0.79
C ILE A 17 -15.29 -8.96 -0.88
N CYS A 18 -16.45 -8.54 -1.34
CA CYS A 18 -16.76 -7.12 -1.48
C CYS A 18 -18.06 -6.79 -0.73
N PRO A 19 -18.01 -6.62 0.58
CA PRO A 19 -19.21 -6.25 1.32
C PRO A 19 -19.66 -4.84 0.97
N ASP A 20 -20.94 -4.53 1.17
CA ASP A 20 -21.38 -3.17 0.98
C ASP A 20 -20.85 -2.32 2.14
N GLN A 21 -20.96 -0.99 1.96
CA GLN A 21 -20.37 -0.06 2.90
C GLN A 21 -20.97 -0.16 4.30
N ASP A 22 -22.27 -0.37 4.38
CA ASP A 22 -22.94 -0.48 5.68
C ASP A 22 -22.52 -1.75 6.42
N THR A 23 -22.47 -2.87 5.71
CA THR A 23 -22.03 -4.13 6.31
C THR A 23 -20.57 -4.04 6.76
N LEU A 24 -19.72 -3.44 5.94
CA LEU A 24 -18.31 -3.28 6.27
C LEU A 24 -18.15 -2.44 7.52
N ALA A 25 -18.86 -1.31 7.61
CA ALA A 25 -18.79 -0.44 8.78
C ALA A 25 -19.23 -1.18 10.04
N MET A 26 -20.31 -1.94 9.96
CA MET A 26 -20.80 -2.70 11.12
C MET A 26 -19.81 -3.75 11.57
N GLU A 27 -19.19 -4.46 10.63
CA GLU A 27 -18.21 -5.49 10.98
C GLU A 27 -16.95 -4.90 11.59
N LEU A 28 -16.51 -3.75 11.08
CA LEU A 28 -15.34 -3.09 11.64
C LEU A 28 -15.61 -2.55 13.03
N LEU A 29 -16.82 -2.01 13.27
CA LEU A 29 -17.20 -1.59 14.62
C LEU A 29 -17.24 -2.78 15.56
N ALA A 30 -17.75 -3.91 15.10
CA ALA A 30 -17.79 -5.13 15.91
C ALA A 30 -16.38 -5.65 16.23
N ALA A 31 -15.42 -5.38 15.35
CA ALA A 31 -14.03 -5.75 15.57
C ALA A 31 -13.32 -4.83 16.56
N GLY A 32 -13.95 -3.72 16.96
CA GLY A 32 -13.39 -2.83 17.97
C GLY A 32 -12.80 -1.53 17.45
N PHE A 33 -12.95 -1.24 16.16
CA PHE A 33 -12.43 0.00 15.60
C PHE A 33 -13.42 1.14 15.80
N GLU A 34 -12.92 2.37 15.86
CA GLU A 34 -13.77 3.54 16.03
C GLU A 34 -14.29 4.06 14.69
N ASP A 35 -15.45 4.73 14.72
CA ASP A 35 -16.06 5.29 13.51
C ASP A 35 -15.11 6.14 12.70
N GLU A 36 -14.36 7.00 13.37
CA GLU A 36 -13.44 7.90 12.68
C GLU A 36 -12.34 7.13 11.97
N GLU A 37 -11.79 6.12 12.63
CA GLU A 37 -10.77 5.27 12.03
C GLU A 37 -11.32 4.52 10.81
N ILE A 38 -12.54 4.03 10.91
CA ILE A 38 -13.18 3.30 9.83
C ILE A 38 -13.40 4.22 8.63
N ASN A 39 -13.91 5.41 8.86
CA ASN A 39 -14.15 6.37 7.78
C ASN A 39 -12.86 6.76 7.08
N ASP A 40 -11.81 7.03 7.85
CA ASP A 40 -10.50 7.38 7.29
C ASP A 40 -9.93 6.24 6.46
N ALA A 41 -10.05 5.01 6.94
CA ALA A 41 -9.54 3.84 6.22
C ALA A 41 -10.33 3.60 4.93
N VAL A 42 -11.64 3.72 4.98
CA VAL A 42 -12.47 3.55 3.79
C VAL A 42 -12.14 4.59 2.73
N ASP A 43 -11.98 5.85 3.15
CA ASP A 43 -11.60 6.90 2.23
C ASP A 43 -10.23 6.64 1.62
N TRP A 44 -9.29 6.18 2.44
CA TRP A 44 -7.93 5.89 1.99
C TRP A 44 -7.93 4.78 0.92
N ILE A 45 -8.66 3.69 1.19
CA ILE A 45 -8.67 2.55 0.27
C ILE A 45 -9.42 2.91 -1.02
N ASN A 46 -10.48 3.71 -0.93
CA ASN A 46 -11.20 4.17 -2.10
C ASN A 46 -10.31 5.02 -3.00
N ARG A 47 -9.46 5.84 -2.39
CA ARG A 47 -8.53 6.65 -3.16
C ARG A 47 -7.45 5.79 -3.81
N LEU A 48 -6.96 4.78 -3.12
CA LEU A 48 -6.01 3.84 -3.71
C LEU A 48 -6.64 3.17 -4.94
N ASN A 49 -7.88 2.71 -4.83
CA ASN A 49 -8.56 2.07 -5.93
C ASN A 49 -8.73 3.00 -7.13
N ALA A 50 -9.09 4.26 -6.86
CA ALA A 50 -9.26 5.25 -7.92
C ALA A 50 -7.93 5.52 -8.63
N MET A 51 -6.85 5.63 -7.88
CA MET A 51 -5.52 5.86 -8.46
C MET A 51 -5.04 4.64 -9.25
N ALA A 52 -5.36 3.44 -8.77
CA ALA A 52 -4.99 2.22 -9.47
C ALA A 52 -5.73 2.07 -10.80
N ASP A 53 -6.94 2.61 -10.88
CA ASP A 53 -7.71 2.55 -12.11
C ASP A 53 -7.21 3.54 -13.16
N ASP A 54 -6.50 4.60 -12.75
CA ASP A 54 -5.94 5.58 -13.68
C ASP A 54 -4.53 5.98 -13.23
N PRO A 55 -3.56 5.07 -13.34
CA PRO A 55 -2.21 5.34 -12.89
C PRO A 55 -1.48 6.40 -13.72
N VAL A 56 -1.87 6.58 -14.97
CA VAL A 56 -1.21 7.56 -15.83
C VAL A 56 -1.36 8.97 -15.30
N ALA A 57 -2.52 9.28 -14.73
CA ALA A 57 -2.76 10.62 -14.20
C ALA A 57 -1.83 10.95 -13.03
N VAL A 58 -1.37 9.93 -12.30
CA VAL A 58 -0.51 10.13 -11.15
C VAL A 58 0.93 10.37 -11.56
N SER A 59 1.39 9.69 -12.61
CA SER A 59 2.80 9.69 -12.96
C SER A 59 3.16 10.57 -14.13
N SER A 60 2.23 11.35 -14.63
CA SER A 60 2.40 12.04 -15.91
C SER A 60 3.58 12.99 -15.97
N GLN A 61 4.13 13.39 -14.86
CA GLN A 61 5.16 14.41 -14.86
C GLN A 61 6.55 13.91 -14.51
N HIS A 62 6.72 12.62 -14.27
CA HIS A 62 7.98 12.13 -13.75
C HIS A 62 8.55 11.00 -14.58
N THR A 63 9.66 11.25 -15.24
CA THR A 63 10.42 10.22 -15.91
C THR A 63 11.57 9.71 -15.03
N LEU A 64 12.00 10.53 -14.07
CA LEU A 64 13.05 10.16 -13.14
C LEU A 64 12.60 10.55 -11.75
N ARG A 65 12.57 9.59 -10.84
CA ARG A 65 12.04 9.83 -9.51
C ARG A 65 13.14 10.24 -8.53
N ILE A 66 13.02 11.45 -8.02
CA ILE A 66 13.84 11.93 -6.92
C ILE A 66 12.90 12.22 -5.76
N TYR A 67 13.20 11.67 -4.59
CA TYR A 67 12.32 11.84 -3.43
C TYR A 67 12.39 13.27 -2.91
N ALA A 68 11.23 13.84 -2.62
CA ALA A 68 11.14 15.17 -2.06
C ALA A 68 11.56 15.16 -0.59
N ALA A 69 11.91 16.34 -0.07
CA ALA A 69 12.39 16.44 1.31
C ALA A 69 11.34 15.97 2.33
N ASP A 70 10.07 16.29 2.11
CA ASP A 70 9.01 15.85 3.01
C ASP A 70 8.79 14.34 2.93
N GLU A 71 8.99 13.75 1.76
CA GLU A 71 8.90 12.31 1.62
C GLU A 71 10.03 11.62 2.37
N MET A 72 11.25 12.15 2.25
CA MET A 72 12.39 11.60 2.97
C MET A 72 12.27 11.78 4.47
N ALA A 73 11.55 12.81 4.92
CA ALA A 73 11.35 13.03 6.33
C ALA A 73 10.30 12.09 6.93
N LYS A 74 9.32 11.66 6.14
CA LYS A 74 8.24 10.83 6.62
C LYS A 74 8.48 9.34 6.37
N LEU A 75 9.07 8.98 5.24
CA LEU A 75 9.33 7.59 4.88
C LEU A 75 10.72 7.18 5.35
N GLU A 76 10.80 6.07 6.06
CA GLU A 76 12.09 5.60 6.53
C GLU A 76 13.00 5.21 5.36
N PRO A 77 14.33 5.31 5.53
CA PRO A 77 15.25 4.91 4.47
C PRO A 77 15.04 3.49 3.96
N ASP A 78 14.70 2.57 4.85
CA ASP A 78 14.43 1.18 4.46
C ASP A 78 13.21 1.10 3.55
N ALA A 79 12.19 1.90 3.81
CA ALA A 79 10.99 1.95 2.97
C ALA A 79 11.33 2.49 1.59
N LEU A 80 12.13 3.53 1.52
CA LEU A 80 12.54 4.12 0.24
C LEU A 80 13.41 3.14 -0.55
N SER A 81 14.33 2.45 0.13
CA SER A 81 15.17 1.45 -0.51
C SER A 81 14.34 0.30 -1.07
N PHE A 82 13.32 -0.11 -0.33
CA PHE A 82 12.43 -1.17 -0.78
C PHE A 82 11.66 -0.76 -2.05
N LEU A 83 11.17 0.47 -2.08
CA LEU A 83 10.48 0.99 -3.27
C LEU A 83 11.41 1.03 -4.47
N SER A 84 12.65 1.47 -4.27
CA SER A 84 13.63 1.48 -5.34
C SER A 84 13.94 0.06 -5.81
N PHE A 85 14.01 -0.90 -4.90
CA PHE A 85 14.21 -2.30 -5.25
C PHE A 85 13.08 -2.81 -6.13
N LEU A 86 11.83 -2.54 -5.77
CA LEU A 86 10.70 -2.97 -6.56
C LEU A 86 10.71 -2.36 -7.96
N LEU A 87 11.04 -1.08 -8.03
CA LEU A 87 11.08 -0.38 -9.31
C LEU A 87 12.22 -0.90 -10.20
N ASN A 88 13.40 -1.07 -9.63
CA ASN A 88 14.57 -1.49 -10.38
C ASN A 88 14.46 -2.93 -10.88
N ASN A 89 13.70 -3.76 -10.19
CA ASN A 89 13.51 -5.15 -10.59
C ASN A 89 12.25 -5.37 -11.42
N GLY A 90 11.58 -4.30 -11.82
CA GLY A 90 10.41 -4.40 -12.68
C GLY A 90 9.17 -4.96 -12.02
N ILE A 91 9.17 -5.07 -10.69
CA ILE A 91 8.01 -5.55 -9.96
C ILE A 91 6.89 -4.51 -10.04
N ILE A 92 7.26 -3.24 -9.96
CA ILE A 92 6.34 -2.13 -10.15
C ILE A 92 6.86 -1.20 -11.23
N GLN A 93 5.97 -0.43 -11.82
CA GLN A 93 6.30 0.60 -12.80
C GLN A 93 6.27 1.97 -12.13
N LEU A 94 6.74 3.01 -12.82
CA LEU A 94 6.75 4.36 -12.25
C LEU A 94 5.37 4.82 -11.77
N PRO A 95 4.28 4.60 -12.51
CA PRO A 95 2.97 4.99 -12.00
C PRO A 95 2.64 4.34 -10.66
N HIS A 96 2.95 3.07 -10.52
CA HIS A 96 2.69 2.35 -9.27
C HIS A 96 3.54 2.87 -8.13
N HIS A 97 4.79 3.18 -8.42
CA HIS A 97 5.71 3.75 -7.45
C HIS A 97 5.16 5.06 -6.89
N GLU A 98 4.63 5.92 -7.77
CA GLU A 98 4.04 7.19 -7.35
C GLU A 98 2.79 6.99 -6.50
N ILE A 99 1.95 6.01 -6.85
CA ILE A 99 0.77 5.70 -6.08
C ILE A 99 1.14 5.25 -4.67
N ILE A 100 2.12 4.39 -4.56
CA ILE A 100 2.55 3.88 -3.25
C ILE A 100 3.05 5.02 -2.37
N ILE A 101 3.85 5.92 -2.94
CA ILE A 101 4.37 7.06 -2.18
C ILE A 101 3.24 7.98 -1.75
N GLU A 102 2.32 8.29 -2.65
CA GLU A 102 1.21 9.18 -2.32
C GLU A 102 0.34 8.59 -1.22
N ARG A 103 0.06 7.31 -1.30
CA ARG A 103 -0.75 6.66 -0.27
C ARG A 103 -0.02 6.55 1.07
N ALA A 104 1.29 6.32 1.03
CA ALA A 104 2.08 6.31 2.26
C ALA A 104 2.11 7.69 2.91
N MET A 105 2.28 8.73 2.11
CA MET A 105 2.27 10.09 2.63
C MET A 105 0.92 10.49 3.22
N ALA A 106 -0.16 9.86 2.76
CA ALA A 106 -1.50 10.13 3.26
C ALA A 106 -1.81 9.43 4.58
N LEU A 107 -0.95 8.55 5.05
CA LEU A 107 -1.15 7.92 6.35
C LEU A 107 -0.98 8.96 7.46
N PRO A 108 -1.77 8.86 8.54
CA PRO A 108 -1.77 9.90 9.56
C PRO A 108 -0.54 9.92 10.46
N GLN A 109 0.18 8.82 10.57
CA GLN A 109 1.34 8.79 11.45
C GLN A 109 2.49 9.64 10.90
N PRO A 110 3.32 10.21 11.77
CA PRO A 110 4.39 11.10 11.32
C PRO A 110 5.55 10.36 10.65
N LEU A 111 5.68 9.06 10.90
CA LEU A 111 6.76 8.27 10.31
C LEU A 111 6.16 6.98 9.74
N VAL A 112 6.47 6.69 8.49
CA VAL A 112 6.01 5.49 7.81
C VAL A 112 7.17 4.52 7.71
N HIS A 113 6.96 3.32 8.22
CA HIS A 113 7.97 2.28 8.24
C HIS A 113 7.88 1.38 7.03
N LEU A 114 8.87 0.53 6.86
CA LEU A 114 8.91 -0.44 5.78
C LEU A 114 7.66 -1.32 5.75
N GLU A 115 7.16 -1.70 6.90
CA GLU A 115 5.99 -2.57 6.98
C GLU A 115 4.76 -1.95 6.33
N GLU A 116 4.50 -0.67 6.56
CA GLU A 116 3.38 0.01 5.95
C GLU A 116 3.51 0.06 4.43
N VAL A 117 4.72 0.35 3.96
CA VAL A 117 4.96 0.40 2.52
C VAL A 117 4.79 -0.97 1.87
N ARG A 118 5.22 -2.03 2.56
CA ARG A 118 5.02 -3.39 2.08
C ARG A 118 3.54 -3.69 1.86
N TRP A 119 2.70 -3.34 2.85
CA TRP A 119 1.28 -3.59 2.73
C TRP A 119 0.63 -2.79 1.61
N ILE A 120 1.05 -1.53 1.45
CA ILE A 120 0.51 -0.70 0.36
C ILE A 120 0.87 -1.30 -0.99
N ALA A 121 2.12 -1.73 -1.16
CA ALA A 121 2.55 -2.35 -2.40
C ALA A 121 1.77 -3.63 -2.68
N TYR A 122 1.55 -4.44 -1.65
CA TYR A 122 0.80 -5.68 -1.80
C TYR A 122 -0.65 -5.39 -2.20
N MET A 123 -1.29 -4.44 -1.53
CA MET A 123 -2.66 -4.06 -1.87
C MET A 123 -2.78 -3.61 -3.31
N LEU A 124 -1.83 -2.81 -3.78
CA LEU A 124 -1.86 -2.29 -5.13
C LEU A 124 -1.70 -3.41 -6.17
N LEU A 125 -0.74 -4.29 -5.96
CA LEU A 125 -0.50 -5.40 -6.89
C LEU A 125 -1.69 -6.36 -6.91
N LYS A 126 -2.26 -6.64 -5.76
CA LYS A 126 -3.44 -7.49 -5.67
C LYS A 126 -4.62 -6.87 -6.42
N LYS A 127 -4.82 -5.57 -6.25
CA LYS A 127 -5.89 -4.84 -6.92
C LYS A 127 -5.76 -4.94 -8.45
N GLN A 128 -4.54 -4.95 -8.95
CA GLN A 128 -4.31 -4.96 -10.39
C GLN A 128 -4.30 -6.36 -11.00
N GLY A 129 -4.48 -7.40 -10.19
CA GLY A 129 -4.51 -8.75 -10.69
C GLY A 129 -3.20 -9.24 -11.25
N ARG A 130 -2.10 -8.68 -10.81
CA ARG A 130 -0.76 -9.07 -11.29
C ARG A 130 -0.24 -10.20 -10.43
N GLU A 131 -0.77 -11.38 -10.65
CA GLU A 131 -0.52 -12.50 -9.75
C GLU A 131 0.91 -13.02 -9.77
N GLU A 132 1.54 -13.02 -10.93
CA GLU A 132 2.94 -13.45 -11.00
C GLU A 132 3.84 -12.46 -10.28
N GLU A 133 3.65 -11.19 -10.55
CA GLU A 133 4.39 -10.15 -9.85
C GLU A 133 4.05 -10.15 -8.37
N LEU A 134 2.78 -10.44 -8.05
CA LEU A 134 2.36 -10.52 -6.67
C LEU A 134 3.06 -11.65 -5.93
N GLN A 135 3.16 -12.82 -6.56
CA GLN A 135 3.85 -13.95 -5.95
C GLN A 135 5.31 -13.62 -5.69
N PHE A 136 5.98 -13.01 -6.66
CA PHE A 136 7.35 -12.58 -6.50
C PHE A 136 7.46 -11.54 -5.38
N ALA A 137 6.52 -10.60 -5.35
CA ALA A 137 6.51 -9.55 -4.34
C ALA A 137 6.28 -10.12 -2.95
N GLU A 138 5.42 -11.13 -2.82
CA GLU A 138 5.22 -11.77 -1.53
C GLU A 138 6.51 -12.39 -1.00
N GLU A 139 7.26 -13.05 -1.84
CA GLU A 139 8.54 -13.61 -1.43
C GLU A 139 9.51 -12.51 -1.04
N ALA A 140 9.59 -11.44 -1.82
CA ALA A 140 10.51 -10.35 -1.53
C ALA A 140 10.05 -9.51 -0.34
N ILE A 141 8.73 -9.35 -0.18
CA ILE A 141 8.17 -8.49 0.84
C ILE A 141 8.06 -9.17 2.18
N PHE A 142 7.57 -10.41 2.20
CA PHE A 142 7.26 -11.08 3.46
C PHE A 142 8.31 -12.09 3.89
N GLU A 143 9.19 -12.48 3.01
CA GLU A 143 10.25 -13.39 3.40
C GLU A 143 11.26 -12.65 4.25
N LYS A 144 11.70 -13.28 5.32
CA LYS A 144 12.58 -12.58 6.23
C LYS A 144 13.99 -12.50 5.69
N PRO A 145 14.58 -11.32 5.70
CA PRO A 145 15.93 -11.16 5.18
C PRO A 145 16.97 -12.00 5.90
N SER A 146 16.69 -12.37 7.11
CA SER A 146 17.63 -13.16 7.86
C SER A 146 17.93 -14.49 7.22
N VAL A 147 17.08 -14.89 6.34
CA VAL A 147 17.32 -16.11 5.65
C VAL A 147 18.59 -16.05 4.85
N THR A 148 18.95 -14.90 4.52
CA THR A 148 20.06 -14.80 3.68
C THR A 148 21.33 -14.94 4.34
N LEU A 149 21.41 -14.95 5.46
CA LEU A 149 22.57 -15.11 6.00
C LEU A 149 23.56 -15.49 5.29
N HIS A 150 23.78 -15.36 5.01
CA HIS A 150 24.71 -15.71 4.36
C HIS A 150 25.35 -15.09 4.23
#